data_c5c69161a19a5ea139a695525f3edbd4
#
_entry.id   c5c69161a19a5ea139a695525f3edbd4
#
_cell.length_a   1.000
_cell.length_b   1.000
_cell.length_c   1.000
_cell.angle_alpha   90.00
_cell.angle_beta   90.00
_cell.angle_gamma   90.00
#
_symmetry.space_group_name_H-M   'P 1'
#
loop_
_entity.id
_entity.type
_entity.pdbx_description
1 polymer ?
#
loop_
_entity_poly.entity_id
_entity_poly.type
_entity_poly.pdbx_seq_one_letter_code
_entity_poly.pdbx_strand_id
1 'polypeptide(L)'
;MRILYICKSLPHRYQGGIQTHTSELAEHLTQRGHDISVLTAGSIRKGVQSYEMKGFTVIEAPYLPMRRFPFLPILLEELSFNVSAWLWLKKNQFKYDIVHLQGRSGFLFPKKHNETTVFTTFHGLIHLENKFSKQILNLDRRIHQRFASYFEKNAFKNSDAVISVSHEMQRELNQLKIQIEEKPRLIIPNGVAVKKSHNEGNTDIKSDNNTIIFVGRLDRIKGIFQLVKAMKKVDKNVKLVMLGDGMNRTELEEFIRTEGVSDRVELMGAQSNDNVLNWIKRGFALVLPSFHETQGIVLLEANTCGKAVAASNVGGVPEVVTHEYNGLLFNPYNIQEIADAINQLYRNPEMTKQMGENGRKLVAEKFNWSKIAADTEGVYKQVLASKKCKDELKLEVAL
;
A
#
# COMPACT_ATOMS: atom_id res chain seq x y z
N MET A 1 -8.49 -2.21 24.03
CA MET A 1 -7.14 -2.79 23.89
C MET A 1 -6.15 -1.66 23.70
N ARG A 2 -4.96 -1.81 24.28
CA ARG A 2 -3.82 -0.91 24.06
C ARG A 2 -2.99 -1.47 22.90
N ILE A 3 -2.91 -0.76 21.79
CA ILE A 3 -2.30 -1.25 20.55
C ILE A 3 -1.18 -0.32 20.11
N LEU A 4 0.00 -0.88 19.86
CA LEU A 4 1.14 -0.16 19.30
C LEU A 4 1.37 -0.56 17.85
N TYR A 5 1.26 0.39 16.93
CA TYR A 5 1.72 0.23 15.55
C TYR A 5 3.19 0.62 15.43
N ILE A 6 3.96 -0.12 14.62
CA ILE A 6 5.34 0.25 14.27
C ILE A 6 5.42 0.49 12.77
N CYS A 7 5.59 1.76 12.40
CA CYS A 7 5.70 2.20 11.01
C CYS A 7 6.78 3.29 10.91
N LYS A 8 7.78 3.11 10.03
CA LYS A 8 8.92 4.02 9.94
C LYS A 8 8.54 5.48 9.69
N SER A 9 7.45 5.72 8.98
CA SER A 9 6.96 7.08 8.68
C SER A 9 5.43 7.11 8.60
N LEU A 10 4.86 8.31 8.76
CA LEU A 10 3.43 8.59 8.60
C LEU A 10 3.19 9.56 7.44
N PRO A 11 1.94 9.74 6.95
CA PRO A 11 1.63 10.48 5.72
C PRO A 11 2.11 11.93 5.71
N HIS A 12 2.18 12.61 6.85
CA HIS A 12 2.67 14.00 6.96
C HIS A 12 4.18 14.15 6.68
N ARG A 13 4.94 13.06 6.71
CA ARG A 13 6.38 13.04 6.39
C ARG A 13 6.70 12.37 5.06
N TYR A 14 5.97 11.34 4.73
CA TYR A 14 6.12 10.60 3.49
C TYR A 14 4.79 9.97 3.08
N GLN A 15 4.32 10.30 1.88
CA GLN A 15 3.09 9.73 1.34
C GLN A 15 3.37 8.38 0.67
N GLY A 16 2.59 7.36 1.05
CA GLY A 16 2.68 6.02 0.50
C GLY A 16 1.59 5.12 1.09
N GLY A 17 1.33 4.00 0.44
CA GLY A 17 0.23 3.08 0.82
C GLY A 17 0.32 2.59 2.27
N ILE A 18 1.51 2.19 2.74
CA ILE A 18 1.72 1.69 4.12
C ILE A 18 1.45 2.80 5.15
N GLN A 19 1.93 4.03 4.87
CA GLN A 19 1.75 5.19 5.75
C GLN A 19 0.28 5.56 5.88
N THR A 20 -0.42 5.64 4.77
CA THR A 20 -1.85 5.91 4.72
C THR A 20 -2.62 4.81 5.44
N HIS A 21 -2.33 3.52 5.14
CA HIS A 21 -2.93 2.39 5.83
C HIS A 21 -2.77 2.49 7.36
N THR A 22 -1.55 2.73 7.83
CA THR A 22 -1.27 2.80 9.28
C THR A 22 -2.04 3.94 9.95
N SER A 23 -2.05 5.13 9.33
CA SER A 23 -2.72 6.31 9.88
C SER A 23 -4.24 6.16 9.90
N GLU A 24 -4.84 5.69 8.81
CA GLU A 24 -6.28 5.53 8.70
C GLU A 24 -6.80 4.40 9.60
N LEU A 25 -6.09 3.28 9.65
CA LEU A 25 -6.46 2.17 10.54
C LEU A 25 -6.34 2.57 12.01
N ALA A 26 -5.28 3.30 12.40
CA ALA A 26 -5.10 3.82 13.75
C ALA A 26 -6.25 4.75 14.15
N GLU A 27 -6.62 5.70 13.28
CA GLU A 27 -7.73 6.62 13.50
C GLU A 27 -9.06 5.87 13.72
N HIS A 28 -9.40 4.93 12.83
CA HIS A 28 -10.67 4.21 12.91
C HIS A 28 -10.74 3.24 14.09
N LEU A 29 -9.62 2.64 14.51
CA LEU A 29 -9.56 1.83 15.73
C LEU A 29 -9.68 2.69 17.00
N THR A 30 -9.15 3.91 17.00
CA THR A 30 -9.36 4.87 18.09
C THR A 30 -10.83 5.25 18.21
N GLN A 31 -11.52 5.51 17.09
CA GLN A 31 -12.96 5.77 17.06
C GLN A 31 -13.79 4.58 17.58
N ARG A 32 -13.25 3.37 17.56
CA ARG A 32 -13.85 2.14 18.11
C ARG A 32 -13.52 1.94 19.61
N GLY A 33 -12.86 2.91 20.26
CA GLY A 33 -12.57 2.90 21.70
C GLY A 33 -11.28 2.14 22.07
N HIS A 34 -10.34 1.97 21.14
CA HIS A 34 -9.02 1.42 21.44
C HIS A 34 -8.02 2.54 21.75
N ASP A 35 -7.07 2.24 22.66
CA ASP A 35 -5.93 3.12 22.96
C ASP A 35 -4.81 2.80 21.98
N ILE A 36 -4.61 3.70 21.01
CA ILE A 36 -3.69 3.49 19.88
C ILE A 36 -2.47 4.39 20.01
N SER A 37 -1.30 3.77 19.90
CA SER A 37 -0.03 4.47 19.72
C SER A 37 0.64 4.05 18.41
N VAL A 38 1.34 4.98 17.76
CA VAL A 38 2.14 4.71 16.55
C VAL A 38 3.60 5.10 16.80
N LEU A 39 4.49 4.12 16.86
CA LEU A 39 5.93 4.33 16.93
C LEU A 39 6.50 4.59 15.55
N THR A 40 7.11 5.74 15.36
CA THR A 40 7.68 6.18 14.07
C THR A 40 9.07 6.79 14.23
N ALA A 41 9.75 7.02 13.12
CA ALA A 41 11.09 7.64 13.10
C ALA A 41 11.01 9.12 13.46
N GLY A 42 11.87 9.55 14.40
CA GLY A 42 11.97 10.92 14.88
C GLY A 42 13.38 11.51 14.73
N SER A 43 13.53 12.76 15.07
CA SER A 43 14.85 13.43 15.04
C SER A 43 15.73 12.97 16.18
N ILE A 44 16.98 12.58 15.87
CA ILE A 44 17.97 12.20 16.90
C ILE A 44 18.25 13.36 17.89
N ARG A 45 18.18 14.61 17.40
CA ARG A 45 18.46 15.80 18.23
C ARG A 45 17.38 16.09 19.26
N LYS A 46 16.13 15.64 19.01
CA LYS A 46 14.98 15.90 19.89
C LYS A 46 14.73 14.78 20.91
N GLY A 47 15.46 13.65 20.80
CA GLY A 47 15.18 12.47 21.59
C GLY A 47 13.80 11.88 21.27
N VAL A 48 13.22 11.14 22.24
CA VAL A 48 11.87 10.61 22.11
C VAL A 48 10.86 11.73 22.30
N GLN A 49 9.99 11.92 21.33
CA GLN A 49 8.87 12.88 21.38
C GLN A 49 7.54 12.13 21.27
N SER A 50 6.48 12.70 21.86
CA SER A 50 5.13 12.19 21.67
C SER A 50 4.15 13.35 21.48
N TYR A 51 3.13 13.13 20.62
CA TYR A 51 2.06 14.09 20.37
C TYR A 51 0.81 13.37 19.87
N GLU A 52 -0.33 14.04 19.99
CA GLU A 52 -1.60 13.51 19.50
C GLU A 52 -1.82 13.87 18.02
N MET A 53 -2.33 12.91 17.25
CA MET A 53 -2.72 13.07 15.85
C MET A 53 -3.99 12.24 15.57
N LYS A 54 -5.05 12.86 15.08
CA LYS A 54 -6.31 12.17 14.73
C LYS A 54 -6.88 11.28 15.86
N GLY A 55 -6.64 11.65 17.12
CA GLY A 55 -7.11 10.92 18.31
C GLY A 55 -6.21 9.76 18.75
N PHE A 56 -5.10 9.49 18.10
CA PHE A 56 -4.10 8.50 18.53
C PHE A 56 -2.76 9.16 18.86
N THR A 57 -1.97 8.52 19.72
CA THR A 57 -0.66 9.03 20.14
C THR A 57 0.43 8.64 19.13
N VAL A 58 1.16 9.62 18.61
CA VAL A 58 2.37 9.38 17.81
C VAL A 58 3.60 9.46 18.72
N ILE A 59 4.45 8.45 18.66
CA ILE A 59 5.71 8.37 19.41
C ILE A 59 6.86 8.36 18.41
N GLU A 60 7.70 9.37 18.46
CA GLU A 60 8.86 9.51 17.59
C GLU A 60 10.10 8.96 18.29
N ALA A 61 10.65 7.84 17.79
CA ALA A 61 11.90 7.31 18.27
C ALA A 61 13.08 7.93 17.47
N PRO A 62 14.16 8.39 18.16
CA PRO A 62 15.30 9.02 17.51
C PRO A 62 16.01 8.04 16.60
N TYR A 63 16.24 8.38 15.33
CA TYR A 63 16.97 7.57 14.36
C TYR A 63 17.95 8.43 13.55
N LEU A 64 18.95 7.79 12.93
CA LEU A 64 19.91 8.44 12.05
C LEU A 64 19.41 8.39 10.61
N PRO A 65 19.10 9.54 9.97
CA PRO A 65 18.74 9.60 8.56
C PRO A 65 20.00 9.43 7.69
N MET A 66 20.15 8.23 7.11
CA MET A 66 21.37 7.85 6.37
C MET A 66 21.25 8.02 4.85
N ARG A 67 20.20 8.70 4.34
CA ARG A 67 19.96 8.85 2.88
C ARG A 67 21.11 9.53 2.11
N ARG A 68 21.89 10.36 2.78
CA ARG A 68 23.05 11.04 2.20
C ARG A 68 24.35 10.25 2.33
N PHE A 69 24.32 9.09 2.96
CA PHE A 69 25.50 8.26 3.13
C PHE A 69 25.88 7.64 1.77
N PRO A 70 27.17 7.59 1.40
CA PRO A 70 27.61 7.19 0.07
C PRO A 70 27.43 5.69 -0.21
N PHE A 71 27.31 4.88 0.83
CA PHE A 71 27.23 3.42 0.72
C PHE A 71 26.05 2.86 1.53
N LEU A 72 25.22 2.03 0.90
CA LEU A 72 24.02 1.37 1.48
C LEU A 72 23.06 2.31 2.25
N PRO A 73 22.74 3.50 1.74
CA PRO A 73 21.99 4.50 2.49
C PRO A 73 20.60 3.99 2.95
N ILE A 74 19.89 3.26 2.11
CA ILE A 74 18.55 2.72 2.43
C ILE A 74 18.62 1.66 3.53
N LEU A 75 19.61 0.74 3.43
CA LEU A 75 19.80 -0.32 4.42
C LEU A 75 20.18 0.24 5.79
N LEU A 76 21.13 1.18 5.83
CA LEU A 76 21.59 1.80 7.08
C LEU A 76 20.48 2.60 7.74
N GLU A 77 19.66 3.31 6.95
CA GLU A 77 18.51 4.04 7.47
C GLU A 77 17.45 3.10 8.05
N GLU A 78 17.21 1.96 7.41
CA GLU A 78 16.28 0.92 7.88
C GLU A 78 16.77 0.28 9.18
N LEU A 79 18.05 -0.06 9.26
CA LEU A 79 18.69 -0.60 10.46
C LEU A 79 18.63 0.41 11.61
N SER A 80 18.97 1.66 11.36
CA SER A 80 18.96 2.72 12.38
C SER A 80 17.57 2.87 13.01
N PHE A 81 16.51 2.92 12.20
CA PHE A 81 15.14 2.97 12.74
C PHE A 81 14.80 1.71 13.56
N ASN A 82 15.09 0.53 13.03
CA ASN A 82 14.72 -0.71 13.71
C ASN A 82 15.48 -0.93 15.03
N VAL A 83 16.75 -0.51 15.11
CA VAL A 83 17.51 -0.50 16.37
C VAL A 83 16.89 0.48 17.37
N SER A 84 16.53 1.69 16.94
CA SER A 84 15.87 2.66 17.79
C SER A 84 14.51 2.16 18.30
N ALA A 85 13.70 1.60 17.43
CA ALA A 85 12.41 0.99 17.78
C ALA A 85 12.60 -0.16 18.79
N TRP A 86 13.60 -1.02 18.57
CA TRP A 86 13.92 -2.12 19.49
C TRP A 86 14.37 -1.63 20.89
N LEU A 87 15.21 -0.59 20.95
CA LEU A 87 15.63 0.02 22.24
C LEU A 87 14.44 0.60 22.99
N TRP A 88 13.52 1.25 22.29
CA TRP A 88 12.31 1.80 22.88
C TRP A 88 11.36 0.69 23.36
N LEU A 89 11.17 -0.35 22.54
CA LEU A 89 10.32 -1.50 22.84
C LEU A 89 10.79 -2.26 24.08
N LYS A 90 12.09 -2.47 24.27
CA LYS A 90 12.63 -3.14 25.45
C LYS A 90 12.11 -2.53 26.76
N LYS A 91 11.83 -1.23 26.77
CA LYS A 91 11.36 -0.51 27.96
C LYS A 91 9.85 -0.36 28.04
N ASN A 92 9.12 -0.51 26.93
CA ASN A 92 7.72 -0.07 26.84
C ASN A 92 6.73 -1.13 26.32
N GLN A 93 7.19 -2.26 25.74
CA GLN A 93 6.29 -3.23 25.09
C GLN A 93 5.22 -3.82 26.01
N PHE A 94 5.53 -4.05 27.29
CA PHE A 94 4.60 -4.58 28.29
C PHE A 94 3.41 -3.64 28.59
N LYS A 95 3.44 -2.41 28.11
CA LYS A 95 2.33 -1.47 28.21
C LYS A 95 1.21 -1.75 27.21
N TYR A 96 1.47 -2.61 26.20
CA TYR A 96 0.57 -2.87 25.09
C TYR A 96 0.10 -4.33 25.08
N ASP A 97 -1.19 -4.51 24.81
CA ASP A 97 -1.80 -5.82 24.62
C ASP A 97 -1.39 -6.39 23.24
N ILE A 98 -1.24 -5.49 22.26
CA ILE A 98 -0.87 -5.82 20.87
C ILE A 98 0.25 -4.89 20.40
N VAL A 99 1.23 -5.49 19.69
CA VAL A 99 2.20 -4.77 18.86
C VAL A 99 1.99 -5.18 17.41
N HIS A 100 1.70 -4.23 16.54
CA HIS A 100 1.43 -4.47 15.13
C HIS A 100 2.51 -3.85 14.24
N LEU A 101 3.30 -4.71 13.60
CA LEU A 101 4.39 -4.34 12.71
C LEU A 101 3.86 -4.09 11.30
N GLN A 102 4.33 -3.02 10.66
CA GLN A 102 4.02 -2.73 9.26
C GLN A 102 5.18 -3.19 8.35
N GLY A 103 4.97 -4.30 7.67
CA GLY A 103 6.00 -4.96 6.86
C GLY A 103 7.20 -5.36 7.72
N ARG A 104 8.39 -4.87 7.34
CA ARG A 104 9.65 -5.13 8.09
C ARG A 104 9.98 -4.09 9.15
N SER A 105 9.09 -3.13 9.42
CA SER A 105 9.26 -2.20 10.56
C SER A 105 9.11 -2.97 11.87
N GLY A 106 10.16 -2.99 12.70
CA GLY A 106 10.17 -3.75 13.96
C GLY A 106 10.64 -5.21 13.84
N PHE A 107 11.33 -5.60 12.73
CA PHE A 107 11.86 -6.96 12.55
C PHE A 107 12.83 -7.44 13.67
N LEU A 108 13.37 -6.52 14.46
CA LEU A 108 14.19 -6.81 15.65
C LEU A 108 13.34 -7.04 16.91
N PHE A 109 12.02 -7.14 16.80
CA PHE A 109 11.14 -7.36 17.96
C PHE A 109 11.58 -8.61 18.75
N PRO A 110 11.81 -8.48 20.06
CA PRO A 110 12.29 -9.61 20.87
C PRO A 110 11.17 -10.63 21.12
N LYS A 111 11.41 -11.90 20.77
CA LYS A 111 10.46 -13.02 20.90
C LYS A 111 10.01 -13.36 22.35
N LYS A 112 10.54 -12.73 23.40
CA LYS A 112 10.50 -13.26 24.75
C LYS A 112 9.41 -12.71 25.68
N HIS A 113 8.31 -12.13 25.17
CA HIS A 113 7.26 -11.67 26.08
C HIS A 113 5.92 -12.36 25.78
N ASN A 114 5.53 -13.29 26.66
CA ASN A 114 4.27 -14.04 26.58
C ASN A 114 3.01 -13.14 26.70
N GLU A 115 3.15 -11.93 27.25
CA GLU A 115 2.03 -11.04 27.54
C GLU A 115 1.56 -10.20 26.35
N THR A 116 2.48 -9.82 25.44
CA THR A 116 2.15 -9.00 24.26
C THR A 116 1.97 -9.86 23.02
N THR A 117 0.89 -9.67 22.28
CA THR A 117 0.65 -10.37 21.02
C THR A 117 1.17 -9.56 19.85
N VAL A 118 1.96 -10.19 18.97
CA VAL A 118 2.61 -9.53 17.83
C VAL A 118 1.93 -9.90 16.54
N PHE A 119 1.46 -8.88 15.81
CA PHE A 119 0.94 -8.99 14.46
C PHE A 119 1.91 -8.36 13.46
N THR A 120 1.92 -8.85 12.23
CA THR A 120 2.58 -8.19 11.11
C THR A 120 1.67 -8.14 9.91
N THR A 121 1.42 -6.93 9.37
CA THR A 121 0.78 -6.77 8.05
C THR A 121 1.83 -6.65 6.96
N PHE A 122 1.71 -7.49 5.92
CA PHE A 122 2.54 -7.42 4.72
C PHE A 122 1.77 -6.78 3.57
N HIS A 123 2.36 -5.71 3.01
CA HIS A 123 1.81 -4.93 1.89
C HIS A 123 2.49 -5.27 0.55
N GLY A 124 3.62 -5.92 0.58
CA GLY A 124 4.43 -6.34 -0.55
C GLY A 124 5.77 -6.90 -0.09
N LEU A 125 6.43 -7.68 -0.93
CA LEU A 125 7.76 -8.25 -0.68
C LEU A 125 8.77 -7.65 -1.66
N ILE A 126 9.85 -7.10 -1.14
CA ILE A 126 10.81 -6.33 -1.94
C ILE A 126 11.52 -7.18 -3.01
N HIS A 127 11.73 -8.47 -2.73
CA HIS A 127 12.41 -9.35 -3.70
C HIS A 127 11.54 -9.66 -4.92
N LEU A 128 10.22 -9.62 -4.80
CA LEU A 128 9.28 -9.87 -5.89
C LEU A 128 9.10 -8.62 -6.76
N GLU A 129 9.02 -7.42 -6.17
CA GLU A 129 8.98 -6.17 -6.94
C GLU A 129 10.12 -6.10 -7.96
N ASN A 130 11.31 -6.56 -7.59
CA ASN A 130 12.49 -6.50 -8.45
C ASN A 130 12.53 -7.59 -9.53
N LYS A 131 11.93 -8.77 -9.27
CA LYS A 131 11.81 -9.83 -10.28
C LYS A 131 11.06 -9.35 -11.52
N PHE A 132 10.03 -8.52 -11.32
CA PHE A 132 9.19 -8.00 -12.40
C PHE A 132 9.75 -6.72 -13.04
N SER A 133 10.60 -5.96 -12.35
CA SER A 133 11.12 -4.69 -12.88
C SER A 133 12.16 -4.89 -14.01
N LYS A 134 12.77 -6.10 -14.14
CA LYS A 134 13.89 -6.41 -15.06
C LYS A 134 15.02 -5.36 -15.04
N GLN A 135 15.12 -4.59 -13.96
CA GLN A 135 16.16 -3.57 -13.83
C GLN A 135 17.50 -4.20 -13.43
N ILE A 136 18.58 -3.72 -14.06
CA ILE A 136 19.94 -4.02 -13.59
C ILE A 136 20.14 -3.21 -12.30
N LEU A 137 20.11 -3.90 -11.18
CA LEU A 137 20.32 -3.26 -9.87
C LEU A 137 21.81 -3.04 -9.66
N ASN A 138 22.17 -1.87 -9.18
CA ASN A 138 23.51 -1.60 -8.67
C ASN A 138 23.79 -2.47 -7.42
N LEU A 139 25.05 -2.57 -7.03
CA LEU A 139 25.50 -3.42 -5.91
C LEU A 139 24.74 -3.09 -4.60
N ASP A 140 24.58 -1.81 -4.28
CA ASP A 140 23.87 -1.34 -3.08
C ASP A 140 22.43 -1.87 -3.01
N ARG A 141 21.71 -1.85 -4.13
CA ARG A 141 20.34 -2.36 -4.18
C ARG A 141 20.27 -3.87 -4.06
N ARG A 142 21.23 -4.61 -4.66
CA ARG A 142 21.30 -6.08 -4.50
C ARG A 142 21.53 -6.46 -3.04
N ILE A 143 22.46 -5.77 -2.37
CA ILE A 143 22.73 -5.98 -0.96
C ILE A 143 21.50 -5.65 -0.12
N HIS A 144 20.89 -4.46 -0.35
CA HIS A 144 19.68 -4.05 0.35
C HIS A 144 18.54 -5.08 0.20
N GLN A 145 18.33 -5.63 -1.01
CA GLN A 145 17.31 -6.65 -1.24
C GLN A 145 17.54 -7.93 -0.43
N ARG A 146 18.80 -8.38 -0.36
CA ARG A 146 19.14 -9.58 0.41
C ARG A 146 18.84 -9.39 1.90
N PHE A 147 19.19 -8.23 2.44
CA PHE A 147 18.90 -7.88 3.83
C PHE A 147 17.40 -7.64 4.05
N ALA A 148 16.72 -6.97 3.14
CA ALA A 148 15.27 -6.74 3.23
C ALA A 148 14.48 -8.06 3.28
N SER A 149 14.85 -9.05 2.46
CA SER A 149 14.24 -10.39 2.52
C SER A 149 14.53 -11.08 3.88
N TYR A 150 15.71 -10.90 4.45
CA TYR A 150 16.01 -11.39 5.79
C TYR A 150 15.15 -10.70 6.87
N PHE A 151 14.95 -9.38 6.74
CA PHE A 151 14.10 -8.62 7.66
C PHE A 151 12.63 -9.01 7.57
N GLU A 152 12.12 -9.22 6.35
CA GLU A 152 10.77 -9.74 6.11
C GLU A 152 10.57 -11.11 6.77
N LYS A 153 11.53 -12.02 6.60
CA LYS A 153 11.52 -13.34 7.24
C LYS A 153 11.55 -13.24 8.76
N ASN A 154 12.33 -12.32 9.33
CA ASN A 154 12.38 -12.13 10.78
C ASN A 154 11.10 -11.49 11.33
N ALA A 155 10.55 -10.49 10.67
CA ALA A 155 9.24 -9.92 11.03
C ALA A 155 8.16 -11.01 11.05
N PHE A 156 8.15 -11.86 10.01
CA PHE A 156 7.25 -13.01 9.96
C PHE A 156 7.46 -13.98 11.12
N LYS A 157 8.72 -14.41 11.39
CA LYS A 157 9.06 -15.35 12.47
C LYS A 157 8.70 -14.82 13.85
N ASN A 158 8.84 -13.53 14.06
CA ASN A 158 8.61 -12.89 15.35
C ASN A 158 7.13 -12.58 15.63
N SER A 159 6.25 -12.74 14.65
CA SER A 159 4.81 -12.50 14.77
C SER A 159 4.09 -13.73 15.33
N ASP A 160 3.06 -13.51 16.12
CA ASP A 160 2.10 -14.54 16.58
C ASP A 160 1.04 -14.79 15.49
N ALA A 161 0.68 -13.76 14.72
CA ALA A 161 -0.22 -13.84 13.59
C ALA A 161 0.23 -12.91 12.45
N VAL A 162 -0.13 -13.26 11.21
CA VAL A 162 0.24 -12.50 10.01
C VAL A 162 -0.99 -12.10 9.23
N ILE A 163 -1.03 -10.83 8.81
CA ILE A 163 -2.08 -10.27 7.97
C ILE A 163 -1.49 -9.99 6.59
N SER A 164 -2.18 -10.44 5.56
CA SER A 164 -1.91 -10.16 4.15
C SER A 164 -2.97 -9.24 3.58
N VAL A 165 -2.60 -8.27 2.74
CA VAL A 165 -3.55 -7.33 2.14
C VAL A 165 -4.35 -7.93 0.98
N SER A 166 -4.00 -9.15 0.54
CA SER A 166 -4.69 -9.90 -0.52
C SER A 166 -4.34 -11.38 -0.47
N HIS A 167 -5.12 -12.20 -1.17
CA HIS A 167 -4.78 -13.61 -1.37
C HIS A 167 -3.46 -13.79 -2.13
N GLU A 168 -3.18 -12.90 -3.09
CA GLU A 168 -1.89 -12.92 -3.78
C GLU A 168 -0.73 -12.67 -2.82
N MET A 169 -0.83 -11.65 -1.96
CA MET A 169 0.20 -11.40 -0.94
C MET A 169 0.39 -12.61 -0.01
N GLN A 170 -0.68 -13.32 0.30
CA GLN A 170 -0.59 -14.55 1.09
C GLN A 170 0.12 -15.68 0.30
N ARG A 171 -0.16 -15.82 -1.01
CA ARG A 171 0.57 -16.77 -1.88
C ARG A 171 2.06 -16.44 -1.96
N GLU A 172 2.40 -15.17 -2.10
CA GLU A 172 3.79 -14.69 -2.11
C GLU A 172 4.52 -15.00 -0.80
N LEU A 173 3.88 -14.78 0.35
CA LEU A 173 4.44 -15.14 1.66
C LEU A 173 4.71 -16.64 1.78
N ASN A 174 3.85 -17.49 1.20
CA ASN A 174 4.05 -18.93 1.20
C ASN A 174 5.31 -19.34 0.41
N GLN A 175 5.70 -18.59 -0.62
CA GLN A 175 6.91 -18.82 -1.41
C GLN A 175 8.21 -18.53 -0.65
N LEU A 176 8.16 -17.80 0.46
CA LEU A 176 9.35 -17.49 1.28
C LEU A 176 10.01 -18.74 1.89
N LYS A 177 9.40 -19.93 1.76
CA LYS A 177 9.91 -21.22 2.31
C LYS A 177 10.36 -21.10 3.78
N ILE A 178 9.66 -20.30 4.54
CA ILE A 178 9.90 -20.25 5.98
C ILE A 178 9.20 -21.50 6.53
N GLN A 179 9.97 -22.43 7.17
CA GLN A 179 9.37 -23.47 7.97
C GLN A 179 8.56 -22.81 9.09
N ILE A 180 7.26 -22.87 8.98
CA ILE A 180 6.37 -22.11 9.83
C ILE A 180 5.50 -23.11 10.57
N GLU A 181 5.69 -23.10 11.90
CA GLU A 181 4.66 -23.53 12.83
C GLU A 181 3.32 -22.88 12.43
N GLU A 182 2.21 -23.55 12.70
CA GLU A 182 0.84 -23.16 12.35
C GLU A 182 0.44 -21.79 12.94
N LYS A 183 0.90 -20.71 12.33
CA LYS A 183 0.48 -19.35 12.70
C LYS A 183 -0.80 -18.99 11.95
N PRO A 184 -1.74 -18.30 12.61
CA PRO A 184 -2.88 -17.71 11.93
C PRO A 184 -2.42 -16.78 10.80
N ARG A 185 -2.92 -17.03 9.59
CA ARG A 185 -2.69 -16.20 8.40
C ARG A 185 -4.02 -15.68 7.93
N LEU A 186 -4.16 -14.39 7.93
CA LEU A 186 -5.41 -13.70 7.77
C LEU A 186 -5.31 -12.75 6.59
N ILE A 187 -6.42 -12.51 5.92
CA ILE A 187 -6.47 -11.58 4.80
C ILE A 187 -7.36 -10.43 5.21
N ILE A 188 -6.76 -9.23 5.26
CA ILE A 188 -7.48 -7.98 5.50
C ILE A 188 -6.98 -6.98 4.46
N PRO A 189 -7.82 -6.60 3.48
CA PRO A 189 -7.41 -5.69 2.42
C PRO A 189 -7.15 -4.29 2.98
N ASN A 190 -6.41 -3.47 2.22
CA ASN A 190 -6.35 -2.05 2.52
C ASN A 190 -7.70 -1.40 2.29
N GLY A 191 -8.04 -0.46 3.15
CA GLY A 191 -9.18 0.38 2.98
C GLY A 191 -8.90 1.62 2.12
N VAL A 192 -9.95 2.32 1.78
CA VAL A 192 -9.88 3.64 1.17
C VAL A 192 -10.88 4.57 1.85
N ALA A 193 -10.54 5.86 1.94
CA ALA A 193 -11.42 6.84 2.54
C ALA A 193 -12.63 7.11 1.62
N VAL A 194 -13.79 6.65 2.04
CA VAL A 194 -15.06 7.01 1.42
C VAL A 194 -15.47 8.36 1.99
N LYS A 195 -14.98 9.46 1.41
CA LYS A 195 -15.47 10.80 1.79
C LYS A 195 -16.96 10.83 1.46
N LYS A 196 -17.81 10.95 2.50
CA LYS A 196 -19.22 11.30 2.30
C LYS A 196 -19.23 12.55 1.44
N SER A 197 -20.02 12.54 0.40
CA SER A 197 -20.22 13.65 -0.54
C SER A 197 -20.90 14.86 0.15
N HIS A 198 -20.30 15.39 1.22
CA HIS A 198 -20.83 16.56 1.92
C HIS A 198 -20.17 17.88 1.50
N ASN A 199 -19.30 17.87 0.52
CA ASN A 199 -18.85 19.10 -0.12
C ASN A 199 -19.28 19.09 -1.59
N GLU A 200 -20.55 19.32 -1.82
CA GLU A 200 -21.09 19.86 -3.10
C GLU A 200 -20.53 21.27 -3.40
N GLY A 201 -19.57 21.75 -2.58
CA GLY A 201 -19.03 23.10 -2.66
C GLY A 201 -17.93 23.32 -3.68
N ASN A 202 -17.50 22.32 -4.46
CA ASN A 202 -16.56 22.54 -5.58
C ASN A 202 -16.97 21.71 -6.80
N THR A 203 -18.15 22.02 -7.35
CA THR A 203 -18.70 21.42 -8.57
C THR A 203 -18.01 21.88 -9.84
N ASP A 204 -16.99 22.74 -9.75
CA ASP A 204 -16.27 23.30 -10.91
C ASP A 204 -15.15 22.42 -11.47
N ILE A 205 -14.99 21.16 -11.00
CA ILE A 205 -14.09 20.24 -11.68
C ILE A 205 -14.79 19.77 -12.96
N LYS A 206 -14.62 20.54 -14.06
CA LYS A 206 -15.07 20.11 -15.38
C LYS A 206 -14.47 18.74 -15.68
N SER A 207 -15.33 17.74 -15.83
CA SER A 207 -14.96 16.43 -16.33
C SER A 207 -14.35 16.60 -17.72
N ASP A 208 -13.16 16.11 -17.92
CA ASP A 208 -12.55 16.00 -19.24
C ASP A 208 -12.82 14.57 -19.75
N ASN A 209 -13.82 14.44 -20.58
CA ASN A 209 -14.26 13.14 -21.10
C ASN A 209 -13.22 12.49 -22.05
N ASN A 210 -12.15 13.19 -22.37
CA ASN A 210 -11.10 12.71 -23.24
C ASN A 210 -9.82 12.34 -22.48
N THR A 211 -9.75 12.55 -21.16
CA THR A 211 -8.53 12.29 -20.39
C THR A 211 -8.62 11.00 -19.57
N ILE A 212 -7.65 10.11 -19.77
CA ILE A 212 -7.43 8.95 -18.91
C ILE A 212 -6.28 9.22 -17.94
N ILE A 213 -6.41 8.76 -16.68
CA ILE A 213 -5.47 9.07 -15.59
C ILE A 213 -4.67 7.83 -15.25
N PHE A 214 -3.35 8.00 -15.14
CA PHE A 214 -2.45 7.06 -14.48
C PHE A 214 -1.94 7.67 -13.16
N VAL A 215 -1.91 6.88 -12.09
CA VAL A 215 -1.33 7.29 -10.81
C VAL A 215 -0.40 6.21 -10.30
N GLY A 216 0.85 6.55 -10.04
CA GLY A 216 1.82 5.61 -9.50
C GLY A 216 3.27 6.07 -9.63
N ARG A 217 4.18 5.28 -9.06
CA ARG A 217 5.62 5.51 -9.25
C ARG A 217 5.98 5.34 -10.74
N LEU A 218 6.80 6.24 -11.26
CA LEU A 218 7.30 6.14 -12.64
C LEU A 218 8.48 5.15 -12.70
N ASP A 219 8.17 3.87 -12.51
CA ASP A 219 9.10 2.75 -12.64
C ASP A 219 8.53 1.62 -13.52
N ARG A 220 9.43 0.78 -14.07
CA ARG A 220 9.10 -0.24 -15.05
C ARG A 220 8.05 -1.22 -14.58
N ILE A 221 8.02 -1.52 -13.28
CA ILE A 221 7.04 -2.45 -12.70
C ILE A 221 5.60 -1.98 -12.85
N LYS A 222 5.39 -0.65 -12.95
CA LYS A 222 4.07 -0.04 -13.15
C LYS A 222 3.61 -0.01 -14.62
N GLY A 223 4.40 -0.61 -15.53
CA GLY A 223 4.01 -0.76 -16.94
C GLY A 223 3.94 0.55 -17.72
N ILE A 224 4.64 1.60 -17.26
CA ILE A 224 4.58 2.95 -17.82
C ILE A 224 4.97 3.00 -19.30
N PHE A 225 5.95 2.21 -19.73
CA PHE A 225 6.38 2.14 -21.13
C PHE A 225 5.35 1.43 -22.02
N GLN A 226 4.69 0.39 -21.49
CA GLN A 226 3.61 -0.31 -22.19
C GLN A 226 2.42 0.61 -22.40
N LEU A 227 2.09 1.43 -21.39
CA LEU A 227 1.03 2.41 -21.48
C LEU A 227 1.31 3.45 -22.57
N VAL A 228 2.53 4.00 -22.60
CA VAL A 228 2.94 4.95 -23.67
C VAL A 228 2.87 4.30 -25.04
N LYS A 229 3.31 3.04 -25.21
CA LYS A 229 3.15 2.30 -26.48
C LYS A 229 1.70 2.10 -26.86
N ALA A 230 0.83 1.80 -25.88
CA ALA A 230 -0.59 1.61 -26.12
C ALA A 230 -1.26 2.89 -26.63
N MET A 231 -0.81 4.07 -26.20
CA MET A 231 -1.33 5.35 -26.66
C MET A 231 -1.24 5.54 -28.18
N LYS A 232 -0.33 4.87 -28.88
CA LYS A 232 -0.27 4.89 -30.37
C LYS A 232 -1.51 4.24 -31.02
N LYS A 233 -2.17 3.33 -30.29
CA LYS A 233 -3.33 2.55 -30.75
C LYS A 233 -4.64 3.02 -30.11
N VAL A 234 -4.55 3.88 -29.12
CA VAL A 234 -5.69 4.54 -28.48
C VAL A 234 -6.19 5.67 -29.38
N ASP A 235 -7.49 5.91 -29.37
CA ASP A 235 -8.16 6.98 -30.13
C ASP A 235 -7.40 8.31 -29.95
N LYS A 236 -7.20 9.03 -31.09
CA LYS A 236 -6.35 10.24 -31.11
C LYS A 236 -6.86 11.38 -30.23
N ASN A 237 -8.15 11.38 -29.91
CA ASN A 237 -8.73 12.38 -29.02
C ASN A 237 -8.44 12.11 -27.54
N VAL A 238 -8.01 10.89 -27.18
CA VAL A 238 -7.72 10.52 -25.78
C VAL A 238 -6.35 11.06 -25.37
N LYS A 239 -6.32 11.76 -24.25
CA LYS A 239 -5.12 12.23 -23.57
C LYS A 239 -4.81 11.36 -22.36
N LEU A 240 -3.53 11.17 -22.05
CA LEU A 240 -3.05 10.48 -20.87
C LEU A 240 -2.35 11.48 -19.94
N VAL A 241 -2.84 11.58 -18.70
CA VAL A 241 -2.18 12.33 -17.64
C VAL A 241 -1.61 11.35 -16.64
N MET A 242 -0.28 11.45 -16.41
CA MET A 242 0.47 10.56 -15.51
C MET A 242 0.89 11.33 -14.27
N LEU A 243 0.36 10.91 -13.11
CA LEU A 243 0.66 11.48 -11.80
C LEU A 243 1.63 10.57 -11.05
N GLY A 244 2.73 11.15 -10.61
CA GLY A 244 3.76 10.47 -9.86
C GLY A 244 5.17 10.84 -10.31
N ASP A 245 6.14 10.29 -9.59
CA ASP A 245 7.57 10.44 -9.91
C ASP A 245 8.27 9.09 -9.73
N GLY A 246 9.48 8.96 -10.23
CA GLY A 246 10.22 7.72 -10.13
C GLY A 246 11.53 7.74 -10.90
N MET A 247 12.30 6.67 -10.71
CA MET A 247 13.65 6.57 -11.28
C MET A 247 13.68 6.52 -12.82
N ASN A 248 12.57 6.20 -13.46
CA ASN A 248 12.49 6.12 -14.91
C ASN A 248 11.85 7.36 -15.54
N ARG A 249 11.67 8.47 -14.80
CA ARG A 249 11.03 9.67 -15.32
C ARG A 249 11.74 10.21 -16.57
N THR A 250 13.04 10.46 -16.50
CA THR A 250 13.81 11.00 -17.63
C THR A 250 13.78 10.06 -18.85
N GLU A 251 13.94 8.76 -18.61
CA GLU A 251 13.83 7.74 -19.66
C GLU A 251 12.43 7.71 -20.30
N LEU A 252 11.39 7.89 -19.47
CA LEU A 252 10.01 7.93 -19.94
C LEU A 252 9.73 9.19 -20.77
N GLU A 253 10.25 10.34 -20.39
CA GLU A 253 10.14 11.60 -21.15
C GLU A 253 10.77 11.47 -22.55
N GLU A 254 11.93 10.86 -22.65
CA GLU A 254 12.56 10.56 -23.93
C GLU A 254 11.76 9.54 -24.74
N PHE A 255 11.26 8.49 -24.07
CA PHE A 255 10.46 7.47 -24.71
C PHE A 255 9.13 8.02 -25.27
N ILE A 256 8.44 8.92 -24.58
CA ILE A 256 7.22 9.60 -25.06
C ILE A 256 7.51 10.36 -26.38
N ARG A 257 8.67 11.05 -26.44
CA ARG A 257 9.10 11.77 -27.65
C ARG A 257 9.38 10.81 -28.81
N THR A 258 10.11 9.73 -28.53
CA THR A 258 10.48 8.73 -29.54
C THR A 258 9.26 7.98 -30.10
N GLU A 259 8.26 7.71 -29.26
CA GLU A 259 7.01 7.05 -29.69
C GLU A 259 6.06 8.02 -30.41
N GLY A 260 6.36 9.34 -30.43
CA GLY A 260 5.57 10.34 -31.17
C GLY A 260 4.20 10.62 -30.57
N VAL A 261 4.08 10.59 -29.23
CA VAL A 261 2.82 10.82 -28.51
C VAL A 261 2.89 11.99 -27.52
N SER A 262 3.90 12.87 -27.67
CA SER A 262 4.13 14.00 -26.76
C SER A 262 2.98 15.03 -26.72
N ASP A 263 2.16 15.09 -27.76
CA ASP A 263 1.01 15.97 -27.87
C ASP A 263 -0.17 15.56 -26.96
N ARG A 264 -0.16 14.33 -26.44
CA ARG A 264 -1.29 13.78 -25.67
C ARG A 264 -0.89 12.93 -24.46
N VAL A 265 0.40 12.92 -24.08
CA VAL A 265 0.88 12.28 -22.85
C VAL A 265 1.60 13.33 -21.99
N GLU A 266 1.06 13.58 -20.80
CA GLU A 266 1.56 14.60 -19.88
C GLU A 266 2.04 13.98 -18.57
N LEU A 267 3.24 14.38 -18.11
CA LEU A 267 3.84 13.94 -16.83
C LEU A 267 3.76 15.06 -15.79
N MET A 268 2.84 14.97 -14.84
CA MET A 268 2.56 16.00 -13.84
C MET A 268 3.47 15.96 -12.60
N GLY A 269 4.34 14.94 -12.50
CA GLY A 269 5.14 14.75 -11.29
C GLY A 269 4.33 14.28 -10.09
N ALA A 270 5.00 14.24 -8.93
CA ALA A 270 4.37 13.85 -7.67
C ALA A 270 3.32 14.90 -7.24
N GLN A 271 2.14 14.45 -6.83
CA GLN A 271 1.01 15.27 -6.44
C GLN A 271 0.58 14.93 -5.00
N SER A 272 -0.06 15.87 -4.31
CA SER A 272 -0.74 15.60 -3.04
C SER A 272 -1.94 14.67 -3.23
N ASN A 273 -2.35 13.94 -2.20
CA ASN A 273 -3.51 13.05 -2.29
C ASN A 273 -4.79 13.76 -2.76
N ASP A 274 -5.04 14.97 -2.29
CA ASP A 274 -6.23 15.72 -2.72
C ASP A 274 -6.14 16.09 -4.20
N ASN A 275 -4.96 16.48 -4.69
CA ASN A 275 -4.74 16.74 -6.12
C ASN A 275 -4.88 15.45 -6.96
N VAL A 276 -4.40 14.30 -6.47
CA VAL A 276 -4.59 13.00 -7.14
C VAL A 276 -6.08 12.70 -7.30
N LEU A 277 -6.87 12.83 -6.22
CA LEU A 277 -8.32 12.61 -6.29
C LEU A 277 -9.02 13.59 -7.22
N ASN A 278 -8.59 14.86 -7.26
CA ASN A 278 -9.12 15.85 -8.19
C ASN A 278 -8.82 15.50 -9.64
N TRP A 279 -7.62 15.01 -9.94
CA TRP A 279 -7.28 14.51 -11.29
C TRP A 279 -8.09 13.28 -11.67
N ILE A 280 -8.23 12.32 -10.76
CA ILE A 280 -9.06 11.12 -11.00
C ILE A 280 -10.50 11.54 -11.31
N LYS A 281 -11.08 12.50 -10.59
CA LYS A 281 -12.43 13.02 -10.86
C LYS A 281 -12.56 13.69 -12.24
N ARG A 282 -11.51 14.34 -12.73
CA ARG A 282 -11.49 14.96 -14.06
C ARG A 282 -11.49 13.94 -15.18
N GLY A 283 -10.71 12.88 -15.07
CA GLY A 283 -10.60 11.86 -16.10
C GLY A 283 -11.89 11.05 -16.29
N PHE A 284 -12.07 10.44 -17.45
CA PHE A 284 -13.18 9.50 -17.67
C PHE A 284 -12.93 8.15 -16.97
N ALA A 285 -11.68 7.72 -16.86
CA ALA A 285 -11.27 6.48 -16.19
C ALA A 285 -9.83 6.57 -15.66
N LEU A 286 -9.43 5.59 -14.83
CA LEU A 286 -8.04 5.38 -14.41
C LEU A 286 -7.48 4.14 -15.09
N VAL A 287 -6.20 4.19 -15.52
CA VAL A 287 -5.48 3.04 -16.08
C VAL A 287 -4.28 2.65 -15.22
N LEU A 288 -4.12 1.34 -14.92
CA LEU A 288 -3.01 0.82 -14.14
C LEU A 288 -2.43 -0.46 -14.78
N PRO A 289 -1.44 -0.34 -15.68
CA PRO A 289 -0.87 -1.47 -16.43
C PRO A 289 0.30 -2.14 -15.71
N SER A 290 0.24 -2.27 -14.39
CA SER A 290 1.31 -2.84 -13.57
C SER A 290 1.63 -4.29 -13.95
N PHE A 291 2.90 -4.67 -13.92
CA PHE A 291 3.32 -6.07 -14.05
C PHE A 291 3.20 -6.87 -12.76
N HIS A 292 3.16 -6.15 -11.65
CA HIS A 292 2.96 -6.72 -10.32
C HIS A 292 2.26 -5.71 -9.43
N GLU A 293 1.23 -6.17 -8.71
CA GLU A 293 0.44 -5.37 -7.78
C GLU A 293 -0.11 -6.26 -6.67
N THR A 294 0.12 -5.90 -5.44
CA THR A 294 -0.39 -6.69 -4.30
C THR A 294 -1.88 -6.43 -4.04
N GLN A 295 -2.38 -5.24 -4.35
CA GLN A 295 -3.81 -4.92 -4.28
C GLN A 295 -4.22 -3.78 -5.23
N GLY A 296 -3.42 -2.71 -5.35
CA GLY A 296 -3.74 -1.57 -6.20
C GLY A 296 -4.69 -0.56 -5.53
N ILE A 297 -4.25 0.06 -4.43
CA ILE A 297 -5.05 1.05 -3.67
C ILE A 297 -5.61 2.15 -4.56
N VAL A 298 -4.85 2.60 -5.56
CA VAL A 298 -5.27 3.66 -6.49
C VAL A 298 -6.52 3.27 -7.32
N LEU A 299 -6.74 1.97 -7.56
CA LEU A 299 -7.96 1.47 -8.21
C LEU A 299 -9.17 1.67 -7.30
N LEU A 300 -9.01 1.43 -6.00
CA LEU A 300 -10.05 1.71 -5.00
C LEU A 300 -10.31 3.23 -4.88
N GLU A 301 -9.27 4.06 -4.94
CA GLU A 301 -9.40 5.52 -4.96
C GLU A 301 -10.19 6.00 -6.18
N ALA A 302 -9.94 5.43 -7.36
CA ALA A 302 -10.70 5.73 -8.57
C ALA A 302 -12.17 5.31 -8.44
N ASN A 303 -12.42 4.12 -7.94
CA ASN A 303 -13.77 3.62 -7.68
C ASN A 303 -14.50 4.48 -6.62
N THR A 304 -13.81 4.98 -5.58
CA THR A 304 -14.40 5.93 -4.62
C THR A 304 -14.86 7.21 -5.30
N CYS A 305 -14.11 7.68 -6.30
CA CYS A 305 -14.50 8.83 -7.14
C CYS A 305 -15.60 8.50 -8.15
N GLY A 306 -16.10 7.27 -8.20
CA GLY A 306 -17.09 6.81 -9.18
C GLY A 306 -16.53 6.70 -10.59
N LYS A 307 -15.23 6.43 -10.72
CA LYS A 307 -14.56 6.24 -12.01
C LYS A 307 -14.30 4.76 -12.28
N ALA A 308 -14.56 4.34 -13.51
CA ALA A 308 -14.17 3.04 -14.01
C ALA A 308 -12.65 2.91 -14.05
N VAL A 309 -12.15 1.69 -14.02
CA VAL A 309 -10.72 1.41 -14.10
C VAL A 309 -10.40 0.45 -15.24
N ALA A 310 -9.26 0.66 -15.89
CA ALA A 310 -8.64 -0.31 -16.79
C ALA A 310 -7.35 -0.79 -16.14
N ALA A 311 -7.24 -2.04 -15.76
CA ALA A 311 -6.13 -2.54 -14.94
C ALA A 311 -5.60 -3.88 -15.42
N SER A 312 -4.35 -4.15 -15.09
CA SER A 312 -3.72 -5.44 -15.38
C SER A 312 -4.39 -6.58 -14.61
N ASN A 313 -4.61 -7.70 -15.25
CA ASN A 313 -5.06 -8.95 -14.62
C ASN A 313 -3.87 -9.65 -13.94
N VAL A 314 -3.31 -9.05 -12.89
CA VAL A 314 -2.14 -9.56 -12.16
C VAL A 314 -2.30 -9.40 -10.64
N GLY A 315 -1.66 -10.28 -9.91
CA GLY A 315 -1.56 -10.20 -8.45
C GLY A 315 -2.92 -10.08 -7.75
N GLY A 316 -3.03 -9.10 -6.87
CA GLY A 316 -4.25 -8.81 -6.12
C GLY A 316 -5.24 -7.88 -6.85
N VAL A 317 -4.96 -7.45 -8.09
CA VAL A 317 -5.88 -6.58 -8.86
C VAL A 317 -7.26 -7.21 -9.07
N PRO A 318 -7.39 -8.52 -9.42
CA PRO A 318 -8.70 -9.16 -9.57
C PRO A 318 -9.52 -9.26 -8.27
N GLU A 319 -8.90 -9.01 -7.13
CA GLU A 319 -9.60 -8.98 -5.84
C GLU A 319 -10.35 -7.65 -5.60
N VAL A 320 -9.97 -6.60 -6.33
CA VAL A 320 -10.56 -5.25 -6.24
C VAL A 320 -11.24 -4.79 -7.53
N VAL A 321 -10.92 -5.41 -8.67
CA VAL A 321 -11.54 -5.15 -9.95
C VAL A 321 -12.22 -6.41 -10.48
N THR A 322 -13.53 -6.38 -10.59
CA THR A 322 -14.31 -7.39 -11.29
C THR A 322 -14.50 -6.96 -12.74
N HIS A 323 -13.99 -7.78 -13.68
CA HIS A 323 -14.05 -7.49 -15.10
C HIS A 323 -15.50 -7.21 -15.57
N GLU A 324 -15.69 -6.17 -16.36
CA GLU A 324 -16.97 -5.67 -16.88
C GLU A 324 -17.99 -5.19 -15.81
N TYR A 325 -17.65 -5.30 -14.52
CA TYR A 325 -18.51 -4.79 -13.46
C TYR A 325 -18.10 -3.41 -12.95
N ASN A 326 -16.87 -3.23 -12.48
CA ASN A 326 -16.33 -1.94 -12.01
C ASN A 326 -15.08 -1.51 -12.78
N GLY A 327 -14.69 -2.26 -13.82
CA GLY A 327 -13.57 -1.95 -14.70
C GLY A 327 -13.27 -3.04 -15.70
N LEU A 328 -12.22 -2.84 -16.48
CA LEU A 328 -11.73 -3.79 -17.47
C LEU A 328 -10.37 -4.33 -17.07
N LEU A 329 -10.20 -5.64 -17.15
CA LEU A 329 -8.94 -6.33 -16.88
C LEU A 329 -8.28 -6.72 -18.20
N PHE A 330 -6.97 -6.54 -18.32
CA PHE A 330 -6.15 -6.84 -19.49
C PHE A 330 -4.82 -7.50 -19.14
N ASN A 331 -4.17 -8.15 -20.09
CA ASN A 331 -2.80 -8.63 -19.95
C ASN A 331 -1.80 -7.48 -20.14
N PRO A 332 -0.96 -7.12 -19.12
CA PRO A 332 -0.01 -5.99 -19.23
C PRO A 332 1.12 -6.21 -20.24
N TYR A 333 1.33 -7.45 -20.69
CA TYR A 333 2.30 -7.77 -21.74
C TYR A 333 1.73 -7.58 -23.14
N ASN A 334 0.41 -7.40 -23.29
CA ASN A 334 -0.26 -7.20 -24.58
C ASN A 334 -0.66 -5.73 -24.76
N ILE A 335 0.12 -5.01 -25.56
CA ILE A 335 -0.11 -3.57 -25.87
C ILE A 335 -1.49 -3.34 -26.50
N GLN A 336 -1.97 -4.30 -27.31
CA GLN A 336 -3.27 -4.18 -27.95
C GLN A 336 -4.41 -4.24 -26.93
N GLU A 337 -4.37 -5.19 -25.98
CA GLU A 337 -5.38 -5.30 -24.93
C GLU A 337 -5.44 -4.04 -24.04
N ILE A 338 -4.29 -3.42 -23.73
CA ILE A 338 -4.24 -2.15 -22.98
C ILE A 338 -4.98 -1.06 -23.78
N ALA A 339 -4.68 -0.94 -25.09
CA ALA A 339 -5.31 0.05 -25.93
C ALA A 339 -6.81 -0.21 -26.13
N ASP A 340 -7.20 -1.48 -26.31
CA ASP A 340 -8.59 -1.88 -26.50
C ASP A 340 -9.44 -1.59 -25.25
N ALA A 341 -8.91 -1.87 -24.05
CA ALA A 341 -9.59 -1.54 -22.80
C ALA A 341 -9.82 -0.02 -22.65
N ILE A 342 -8.82 0.80 -22.99
CA ILE A 342 -8.95 2.26 -22.95
C ILE A 342 -9.97 2.73 -23.99
N ASN A 343 -9.89 2.22 -25.22
CA ASN A 343 -10.83 2.57 -26.31
C ASN A 343 -12.26 2.14 -25.99
N GLN A 344 -12.44 0.98 -25.37
CA GLN A 344 -13.76 0.49 -24.98
C GLN A 344 -14.41 1.41 -23.93
N LEU A 345 -13.66 1.84 -22.91
CA LEU A 345 -14.16 2.80 -21.92
C LEU A 345 -14.45 4.17 -22.55
N TYR A 346 -13.58 4.64 -23.44
CA TYR A 346 -13.75 5.93 -24.09
C TYR A 346 -14.99 5.98 -25.02
N ARG A 347 -15.19 4.92 -25.83
CA ARG A 347 -16.28 4.85 -26.82
C ARG A 347 -17.65 4.53 -26.23
N ASN A 348 -17.69 4.05 -24.98
CA ASN A 348 -18.93 3.65 -24.29
C ASN A 348 -19.11 4.40 -22.96
N PRO A 349 -19.39 5.72 -22.98
CA PRO A 349 -19.42 6.55 -21.79
C PRO A 349 -20.48 6.11 -20.76
N GLU A 350 -21.64 5.60 -21.20
CA GLU A 350 -22.67 5.11 -20.29
C GLU A 350 -22.22 3.83 -19.55
N MET A 351 -21.62 2.89 -20.27
CA MET A 351 -21.00 1.70 -19.65
C MET A 351 -19.91 2.10 -18.65
N THR A 352 -19.04 3.03 -19.02
CA THR A 352 -17.95 3.53 -18.19
C THR A 352 -18.45 4.20 -16.92
N LYS A 353 -19.51 5.00 -17.03
CA LYS A 353 -20.20 5.61 -15.88
C LYS A 353 -20.80 4.54 -14.96
N GLN A 354 -21.50 3.56 -15.54
CA GLN A 354 -22.09 2.46 -14.75
C GLN A 354 -21.03 1.64 -14.01
N MET A 355 -19.89 1.34 -14.65
CA MET A 355 -18.75 0.68 -14.00
C MET A 355 -18.20 1.51 -12.84
N GLY A 356 -18.09 2.82 -12.99
CA GLY A 356 -17.68 3.73 -11.92
C GLY A 356 -18.64 3.73 -10.73
N GLU A 357 -19.95 3.74 -10.99
CA GLU A 357 -20.98 3.64 -9.95
C GLU A 357 -20.95 2.29 -9.21
N ASN A 358 -20.77 1.20 -9.95
CA ASN A 358 -20.59 -0.13 -9.38
C ASN A 358 -19.33 -0.18 -8.49
N GLY A 359 -18.22 0.42 -8.95
CA GLY A 359 -16.99 0.54 -8.18
C GLY A 359 -17.19 1.30 -6.88
N ARG A 360 -17.94 2.40 -6.90
CA ARG A 360 -18.28 3.18 -5.69
C ARG A 360 -19.07 2.33 -4.68
N LYS A 361 -20.05 1.56 -5.12
CA LYS A 361 -20.81 0.63 -4.27
C LYS A 361 -19.90 -0.43 -3.66
N LEU A 362 -19.08 -1.08 -4.49
CA LEU A 362 -18.13 -2.10 -4.04
C LEU A 362 -17.19 -1.59 -2.95
N VAL A 363 -16.63 -0.39 -3.12
CA VAL A 363 -15.72 0.22 -2.15
C VAL A 363 -16.46 0.57 -0.86
N ALA A 364 -17.66 1.14 -0.95
CA ALA A 364 -18.47 1.47 0.22
C ALA A 364 -18.84 0.24 1.05
N GLU A 365 -19.05 -0.91 0.42
CA GLU A 365 -19.42 -2.16 1.09
C GLU A 365 -18.22 -2.92 1.66
N LYS A 366 -17.12 -3.01 0.89
CA LYS A 366 -16.04 -3.98 1.20
C LYS A 366 -14.73 -3.33 1.64
N PHE A 367 -14.43 -2.10 1.19
CA PHE A 367 -13.10 -1.50 1.31
C PHE A 367 -13.10 -0.17 2.07
N ASN A 368 -14.18 0.18 2.78
CA ASN A 368 -14.18 1.35 3.65
C ASN A 368 -13.40 1.09 4.95
N TRP A 369 -12.73 2.11 5.47
CA TRP A 369 -11.89 1.99 6.66
C TRP A 369 -12.64 1.55 7.92
N SER A 370 -13.93 1.91 8.06
CA SER A 370 -14.72 1.48 9.21
C SER A 370 -14.90 -0.03 9.25
N LYS A 371 -15.16 -0.64 8.08
CA LYS A 371 -15.21 -2.11 7.95
C LYS A 371 -13.84 -2.75 8.16
N ILE A 372 -12.79 -2.23 7.54
CA ILE A 372 -11.42 -2.75 7.70
C ILE A 372 -10.98 -2.71 9.17
N ALA A 373 -11.30 -1.64 9.89
CA ALA A 373 -11.01 -1.54 11.32
C ALA A 373 -11.82 -2.57 12.13
N ALA A 374 -13.10 -2.79 11.79
CA ALA A 374 -13.92 -3.82 12.43
C ALA A 374 -13.38 -5.23 12.21
N ASP A 375 -13.01 -5.55 10.97
CA ASP A 375 -12.42 -6.85 10.61
C ASP A 375 -11.07 -7.04 11.33
N THR A 376 -10.23 -5.99 11.39
CA THR A 376 -8.95 -6.02 12.13
C THR A 376 -9.15 -6.23 13.62
N GLU A 377 -10.11 -5.55 14.23
CA GLU A 377 -10.47 -5.73 15.64
C GLU A 377 -10.93 -7.16 15.92
N GLY A 378 -11.77 -7.72 15.04
CA GLY A 378 -12.24 -9.10 15.14
C GLY A 378 -11.09 -10.10 15.15
N VAL A 379 -10.13 -9.91 14.25
CA VAL A 379 -8.90 -10.71 14.15
C VAL A 379 -8.05 -10.58 15.43
N TYR A 380 -7.89 -9.38 15.97
CA TYR A 380 -7.15 -9.18 17.21
C TYR A 380 -7.80 -9.96 18.37
N LYS A 381 -9.11 -9.83 18.54
CA LYS A 381 -9.85 -10.55 19.59
C LYS A 381 -9.72 -12.07 19.44
N GLN A 382 -9.83 -12.59 18.23
CA GLN A 382 -9.72 -14.03 17.95
C GLN A 382 -8.33 -14.58 18.31
N VAL A 383 -7.25 -13.90 17.90
CA VAL A 383 -5.88 -14.35 18.18
C VAL A 383 -5.54 -14.25 19.66
N LEU A 384 -5.95 -13.16 20.32
CA LEU A 384 -5.77 -12.99 21.77
C LEU A 384 -6.46 -14.10 22.57
N ALA A 385 -7.72 -14.45 22.23
CA ALA A 385 -8.46 -15.51 22.87
C ALA A 385 -7.79 -16.87 22.67
N SER A 386 -7.34 -17.18 21.45
CA SER A 386 -6.64 -18.44 21.13
C SER A 386 -5.30 -18.56 21.85
N LYS A 387 -4.58 -17.45 22.06
CA LYS A 387 -3.31 -17.43 22.79
C LYS A 387 -3.52 -17.70 24.27
N LYS A 388 -4.51 -17.08 24.91
CA LYS A 388 -4.87 -17.32 26.31
C LYS A 388 -5.21 -18.80 26.58
N CYS A 389 -6.05 -19.39 25.73
CA CYS A 389 -6.44 -20.79 25.85
C CYS A 389 -5.22 -21.74 25.74
N LYS A 390 -4.27 -21.45 24.83
CA LYS A 390 -3.04 -22.25 24.70
C LYS A 390 -2.12 -22.10 25.92
N ASP A 391 -2.06 -20.94 26.53
CA ASP A 391 -1.22 -20.69 27.71
C ASP A 391 -1.84 -21.34 28.96
N GLU A 392 -3.17 -21.33 29.11
CA GLU A 392 -3.91 -22.03 30.17
C GLU A 392 -3.70 -23.55 30.09
N LEU A 393 -3.84 -24.14 28.89
CA LEU A 393 -3.58 -25.57 28.65
C LEU A 393 -2.14 -25.99 28.98
N LYS A 394 -1.15 -25.11 28.72
CA LYS A 394 0.25 -25.38 29.06
C LYS A 394 0.50 -25.36 30.58
N LEU A 395 -0.21 -24.52 31.29
CA LEU A 395 -0.14 -24.46 32.76
C LEU A 395 -0.80 -25.70 33.40
N GLU A 396 -1.92 -26.19 32.88
CA GLU A 396 -2.57 -27.41 33.35
C GLU A 396 -1.75 -28.68 33.10
N VAL A 397 -0.95 -28.72 32.03
CA VAL A 397 -0.10 -29.88 31.68
C VAL A 397 1.24 -29.81 32.48
N ALA A 398 1.62 -28.67 33.03
CA ALA A 398 2.84 -28.47 33.78
C ALA A 398 2.66 -28.64 35.31
N LEU A 399 1.43 -28.78 35.78
CA LEU A 399 1.04 -29.15 37.17
C LEU A 399 0.73 -30.64 37.27
#